data_02a7b966096af71c5a5277eed7256380
#
_entry.id   02a7b966096af71c5a5277eed7256380
#
_cell.length_a   1.000
_cell.length_b   1.000
_cell.length_c   1.000
_cell.angle_alpha   90.00
_cell.angle_beta   90.00
_cell.angle_gamma   90.00
#
_symmetry.space_group_name_H-M   'P 1'
#
loop_
_entity.id
_entity.type
_entity.pdbx_description
1 polymer ?
#
loop_
_entity_poly.entity_id
_entity_poly.type
_entity_poly.pdbx_seq_one_letter_code
_entity_poly.pdbx_strand_id
1 'polypeptide(L)'
;MKKLFIVSVIGIVLLSACTPNKPSSYRGLPQQYTTAYEQIYGHCYDSVPYAVVGLDIYSDGLTLDEERRIKGTGYNLCITDIFVPDSLLEEGEYRSLPYTEQGIADPQPFTFLPGRDFEGYPHGMYILNIEEDKVLSIQVLDSGSMVYRNDSLAFTLYFRNTYGSRVTYNCYFTGPLLPWLKQ
;
A
#
# COMPACT_ATOMS: atom_id res chain seq x y z
N MET A 1 -26.69 74.96 -18.32
CA MET A 1 -26.69 73.98 -17.22
C MET A 1 -26.55 72.63 -17.84
N LYS A 2 -25.32 72.06 -17.79
CA LYS A 2 -24.98 70.68 -18.28
C LYS A 2 -25.04 69.75 -17.12
N LYS A 3 -25.93 68.75 -17.17
CA LYS A 3 -26.05 67.68 -16.19
C LYS A 3 -24.98 66.59 -16.52
N LEU A 4 -24.06 66.39 -15.61
CA LEU A 4 -23.05 65.34 -15.70
C LEU A 4 -23.65 64.03 -15.18
N PHE A 5 -23.80 63.02 -16.05
CA PHE A 5 -24.17 61.67 -15.66
C PHE A 5 -22.91 60.90 -15.27
N ILE A 6 -22.80 60.58 -14.01
CA ILE A 6 -21.76 59.66 -13.51
C ILE A 6 -22.30 58.24 -13.64
N VAL A 7 -21.75 57.48 -14.60
CA VAL A 7 -21.99 56.05 -14.73
C VAL A 7 -21.03 55.32 -13.82
N SER A 8 -21.56 54.80 -12.73
CA SER A 8 -20.80 53.94 -11.79
C SER A 8 -20.72 52.54 -12.38
N VAL A 9 -19.53 52.16 -12.86
CA VAL A 9 -19.24 50.78 -13.31
C VAL A 9 -18.89 49.95 -12.08
N ILE A 10 -19.86 49.17 -11.62
CA ILE A 10 -19.59 48.16 -10.56
C ILE A 10 -18.91 46.99 -11.24
N GLY A 11 -17.59 46.92 -11.06
CA GLY A 11 -16.79 45.76 -11.46
C GLY A 11 -17.11 44.57 -10.56
N ILE A 12 -17.84 43.59 -11.09
CA ILE A 12 -18.03 42.30 -10.45
C ILE A 12 -16.71 41.53 -10.59
N VAL A 13 -15.92 41.53 -9.54
CA VAL A 13 -14.77 40.63 -9.42
C VAL A 13 -15.33 39.24 -9.18
N LEU A 14 -15.40 38.43 -10.24
CA LEU A 14 -15.61 37.00 -10.13
C LEU A 14 -14.35 36.39 -9.47
N LEU A 15 -14.39 36.25 -8.16
CA LEU A 15 -13.49 35.38 -7.44
C LEU A 15 -13.81 33.96 -7.90
N SER A 16 -13.07 33.50 -8.90
CA SER A 16 -12.95 32.06 -9.18
C SER A 16 -12.41 31.40 -7.91
N ALA A 17 -13.33 30.92 -7.06
CA ALA A 17 -12.98 30.02 -5.99
C ALA A 17 -12.37 28.78 -6.66
N CYS A 18 -11.03 28.72 -6.68
CA CYS A 18 -10.32 27.47 -6.85
C CYS A 18 -10.85 26.56 -5.74
N THR A 19 -11.82 25.72 -6.05
CA THR A 19 -12.14 24.59 -5.19
C THR A 19 -10.83 23.81 -5.07
N PRO A 20 -10.26 23.69 -3.85
CA PRO A 20 -9.09 22.87 -3.69
C PRO A 20 -9.51 21.49 -4.17
N ASN A 21 -8.83 20.98 -5.20
CA ASN A 21 -8.97 19.60 -5.63
C ASN A 21 -8.95 18.77 -4.35
N LYS A 22 -10.07 18.09 -4.07
CA LYS A 22 -10.14 17.15 -2.96
C LYS A 22 -8.92 16.27 -3.10
N PRO A 23 -8.07 16.13 -2.05
CA PRO A 23 -7.02 15.14 -2.09
C PRO A 23 -7.73 13.80 -2.30
N SER A 24 -7.72 13.35 -3.54
CA SER A 24 -8.26 12.06 -3.91
C SER A 24 -7.42 11.01 -3.20
N SER A 25 -8.05 10.04 -2.65
CA SER A 25 -7.58 8.70 -2.32
C SER A 25 -7.04 8.35 -0.94
N TYR A 26 -6.55 9.28 -0.12
CA TYR A 26 -5.98 8.86 1.18
C TYR A 26 -6.94 8.98 2.39
N ARG A 27 -8.09 9.60 2.21
CA ARG A 27 -9.17 9.55 3.17
C ARG A 27 -9.95 8.26 2.96
N GLY A 28 -9.52 7.20 3.60
CA GLY A 28 -10.28 5.96 3.51
C GLY A 28 -9.47 4.67 3.55
N LEU A 29 -8.13 4.73 3.61
CA LEU A 29 -7.36 3.50 3.84
C LEU A 29 -7.77 2.88 5.18
N PRO A 30 -8.07 1.57 5.23
CA PRO A 30 -8.54 0.92 6.43
C PRO A 30 -7.43 0.88 7.49
N GLN A 31 -7.77 1.15 8.73
CA GLN A 31 -6.82 0.94 9.83
C GLN A 31 -6.75 -0.53 10.23
N GLN A 32 -7.81 -1.29 9.99
CA GLN A 32 -7.90 -2.71 10.29
C GLN A 32 -8.17 -3.51 9.04
N TYR A 33 -7.44 -4.61 8.90
CA TYR A 33 -7.65 -5.65 7.91
C TYR A 33 -8.27 -6.88 8.58
N THR A 34 -8.98 -7.70 7.82
CA THR A 34 -9.81 -8.79 8.35
C THR A 34 -9.33 -10.17 7.96
N THR A 35 -8.57 -10.29 6.88
CA THR A 35 -8.07 -11.58 6.39
C THR A 35 -6.65 -11.42 5.88
N ALA A 36 -5.77 -12.35 6.19
CA ALA A 36 -4.41 -12.36 5.68
C ALA A 36 -4.01 -13.76 5.18
N TYR A 37 -3.36 -13.78 4.04
CA TYR A 37 -2.79 -14.98 3.43
C TYR A 37 -1.28 -14.87 3.35
N GLU A 38 -0.60 -15.96 3.69
CA GLU A 38 0.84 -16.11 3.52
C GLU A 38 1.13 -16.93 2.27
N GLN A 39 2.00 -16.41 1.41
CA GLN A 39 2.51 -17.09 0.22
C GLN A 39 3.95 -17.52 0.47
N ILE A 40 4.26 -18.79 0.26
CA ILE A 40 5.60 -19.32 0.45
C ILE A 40 6.24 -19.46 -0.94
N TYR A 41 7.26 -18.66 -1.22
CA TYR A 41 8.05 -18.72 -2.45
C TYR A 41 9.31 -19.59 -2.30
N GLY A 42 9.74 -19.85 -1.07
CA GLY A 42 10.97 -20.60 -0.76
C GLY A 42 12.22 -19.82 -1.17
N HIS A 43 13.28 -20.53 -1.53
CA HIS A 43 14.56 -19.94 -1.98
C HIS A 43 14.47 -19.58 -3.47
N CYS A 44 13.87 -18.45 -3.80
CA CYS A 44 13.65 -18.05 -5.19
C CYS A 44 14.73 -17.10 -5.76
N TYR A 45 15.70 -16.69 -4.95
CA TYR A 45 16.84 -15.87 -5.37
C TYR A 45 18.15 -16.64 -5.17
N ASP A 46 18.88 -16.94 -6.25
CA ASP A 46 20.11 -17.74 -6.21
C ASP A 46 21.22 -17.18 -5.30
N SER A 47 21.24 -15.85 -5.14
CA SER A 47 22.26 -15.15 -4.35
C SER A 47 21.86 -14.89 -2.90
N VAL A 48 20.65 -15.27 -2.48
CA VAL A 48 20.09 -14.97 -1.16
C VAL A 48 19.88 -16.26 -0.39
N PRO A 49 20.56 -16.47 0.76
CA PRO A 49 20.45 -17.70 1.54
C PRO A 49 19.16 -17.82 2.37
N TYR A 50 18.24 -16.90 2.21
CA TYR A 50 17.00 -16.83 2.99
C TYR A 50 15.81 -17.28 2.14
N ALA A 51 14.78 -17.81 2.78
CA ALA A 51 13.51 -18.03 2.13
C ALA A 51 12.75 -16.71 1.96
N VAL A 52 11.86 -16.70 1.00
CA VAL A 52 11.01 -15.55 0.67
C VAL A 52 9.54 -15.94 0.86
N VAL A 53 8.83 -15.11 1.59
CA VAL A 53 7.38 -15.21 1.75
C VAL A 53 6.72 -13.91 1.31
N GLY A 54 5.44 -14.00 0.95
CA GLY A 54 4.60 -12.85 0.66
C GLY A 54 3.40 -12.80 1.58
N LEU A 55 2.82 -11.62 1.72
CA LEU A 55 1.57 -11.39 2.44
C LEU A 55 0.57 -10.68 1.53
N ASP A 56 -0.64 -11.22 1.48
CA ASP A 56 -1.82 -10.58 0.93
C ASP A 56 -2.84 -10.36 2.05
N ILE A 57 -3.14 -9.10 2.36
CA ILE A 57 -3.93 -8.73 3.52
C ILE A 57 -5.14 -7.92 3.06
N TYR A 58 -6.34 -8.44 3.31
CA TYR A 58 -7.59 -7.91 2.79
C TYR A 58 -8.38 -7.16 3.85
N SER A 59 -8.90 -5.99 3.48
CA SER A 59 -9.86 -5.27 4.28
C SER A 59 -11.24 -5.94 4.24
N ASP A 60 -12.13 -5.52 5.13
CA ASP A 60 -13.55 -5.86 5.05
C ASP A 60 -14.13 -5.53 3.66
N GLY A 61 -15.05 -6.39 3.18
CA GLY A 61 -15.66 -6.27 1.87
C GLY A 61 -14.90 -6.97 0.73
N LEU A 62 -13.67 -7.48 0.96
CA LEU A 62 -12.96 -8.32 0.01
C LEU A 62 -12.96 -9.79 0.42
N THR A 63 -13.14 -10.67 -0.55
CA THR A 63 -13.06 -12.12 -0.40
C THR A 63 -12.31 -12.74 -1.59
N LEU A 64 -11.93 -14.01 -1.45
CA LEU A 64 -11.43 -14.80 -2.58
C LEU A 64 -12.51 -15.79 -3.01
N ASP A 65 -12.71 -15.92 -4.32
CA ASP A 65 -13.54 -16.98 -4.87
C ASP A 65 -12.81 -18.35 -4.90
N GLU A 66 -13.47 -19.38 -5.42
CA GLU A 66 -12.90 -20.74 -5.52
C GLU A 66 -11.65 -20.79 -6.40
N GLU A 67 -11.55 -19.92 -7.42
CA GLU A 67 -10.37 -19.76 -8.26
C GLU A 67 -9.36 -18.74 -7.70
N ARG A 68 -9.55 -18.27 -6.46
CA ARG A 68 -8.70 -17.31 -5.76
C ARG A 68 -8.60 -15.93 -6.41
N ARG A 69 -9.60 -15.55 -7.16
CA ARG A 69 -9.72 -14.18 -7.66
C ARG A 69 -10.35 -13.31 -6.59
N ILE A 70 -9.83 -12.12 -6.44
CA ILE A 70 -10.34 -11.13 -5.49
C ILE A 70 -11.74 -10.71 -5.92
N LYS A 71 -12.68 -10.70 -4.97
CA LYS A 71 -14.08 -10.33 -5.13
C LYS A 71 -14.48 -9.26 -4.13
N GLY A 72 -15.34 -8.33 -4.58
CA GLY A 72 -15.92 -7.30 -3.74
C GLY A 72 -15.30 -5.92 -3.90
N THR A 73 -15.43 -5.13 -2.84
CA THR A 73 -14.95 -3.74 -2.77
C THR A 73 -14.17 -3.53 -1.49
N GLY A 74 -12.96 -2.96 -1.59
CA GLY A 74 -12.09 -2.75 -0.45
C GLY A 74 -10.62 -2.53 -0.84
N TYR A 75 -9.73 -2.84 0.09
CA TYR A 75 -8.29 -2.65 -0.07
C TYR A 75 -7.53 -3.96 0.16
N ASN A 76 -6.54 -4.23 -0.68
CA ASN A 76 -5.58 -5.29 -0.46
C ASN A 76 -4.18 -4.67 -0.25
N LEU A 77 -3.59 -4.91 0.93
CA LEU A 77 -2.19 -4.61 1.20
C LEU A 77 -1.36 -5.83 0.83
N CYS A 78 -0.47 -5.66 -0.14
CA CYS A 78 0.44 -6.69 -0.64
C CYS A 78 1.87 -6.38 -0.20
N ILE A 79 2.58 -7.39 0.27
CA ILE A 79 4.04 -7.38 0.49
C ILE A 79 4.60 -8.64 -0.16
N THR A 80 5.25 -8.52 -1.32
CA THR A 80 5.59 -9.68 -2.15
C THR A 80 6.88 -10.37 -1.78
N ASP A 81 7.83 -9.67 -1.14
CA ASP A 81 9.17 -10.19 -0.90
C ASP A 81 9.60 -9.89 0.54
N ILE A 82 9.28 -10.79 1.45
CA ILE A 82 9.70 -10.76 2.86
C ILE A 82 10.76 -11.85 3.03
N PHE A 83 11.94 -11.47 3.50
CA PHE A 83 13.05 -12.39 3.73
C PHE A 83 12.98 -12.95 5.15
N VAL A 84 12.88 -14.27 5.25
CA VAL A 84 12.74 -15.01 6.50
C VAL A 84 13.88 -16.01 6.68
N PRO A 85 14.29 -16.30 7.93
CA PRO A 85 15.38 -17.24 8.17
C PRO A 85 15.10 -18.64 7.63
N ASP A 86 13.85 -19.07 7.75
CA ASP A 86 13.37 -20.39 7.35
C ASP A 86 12.31 -20.28 6.24
N SER A 87 11.23 -21.00 6.30
CA SER A 87 10.25 -21.07 5.22
C SER A 87 8.91 -20.40 5.52
N LEU A 88 8.73 -19.86 6.72
CA LEU A 88 7.49 -19.22 7.18
C LEU A 88 7.80 -17.87 7.82
N LEU A 89 6.79 -17.02 7.87
CA LEU A 89 6.87 -15.76 8.61
C LEU A 89 7.02 -16.07 10.10
N GLU A 90 8.10 -15.57 10.69
CA GLU A 90 8.40 -15.73 12.12
C GLU A 90 8.00 -14.50 12.91
N GLU A 91 7.73 -14.66 14.21
CA GLU A 91 7.51 -13.51 15.09
C GLU A 91 8.75 -12.63 15.15
N GLY A 92 8.57 -11.33 14.93
CA GLY A 92 9.67 -10.39 14.90
C GLY A 92 9.28 -8.99 14.43
N GLU A 93 10.30 -8.16 14.36
CA GLU A 93 10.20 -6.81 13.77
C GLU A 93 10.86 -6.82 12.40
N TYR A 94 10.10 -6.49 11.38
CA TYR A 94 10.53 -6.45 9.98
C TYR A 94 10.66 -5.01 9.52
N ARG A 95 11.64 -4.73 8.66
CA ARG A 95 11.86 -3.41 8.10
C ARG A 95 12.07 -3.48 6.60
N SER A 96 11.57 -2.48 5.89
CA SER A 96 11.85 -2.39 4.46
C SER A 96 13.33 -2.08 4.23
N LEU A 97 13.90 -2.73 3.21
CA LEU A 97 15.24 -2.43 2.74
C LEU A 97 15.29 -1.02 2.14
N PRO A 98 16.38 -0.27 2.33
CA PRO A 98 16.56 0.99 1.66
C PRO A 98 16.90 0.79 0.17
N TYR A 99 16.45 1.70 -0.70
CA TYR A 99 17.04 1.86 -2.01
C TYR A 99 18.41 2.52 -1.89
N THR A 100 19.39 2.00 -2.61
CA THR A 100 20.73 2.56 -2.75
C THR A 100 20.96 2.99 -4.19
N GLU A 101 22.08 3.67 -4.49
CA GLU A 101 22.47 4.01 -5.86
C GLU A 101 22.72 2.75 -6.71
N GLN A 102 23.14 1.64 -6.10
CA GLN A 102 23.34 0.36 -6.75
C GLN A 102 22.05 -0.48 -6.87
N GLY A 103 20.92 0.01 -6.36
CA GLY A 103 19.67 -0.69 -6.34
C GLY A 103 19.12 -0.91 -4.92
N ILE A 104 18.70 -2.13 -4.59
CA ILE A 104 18.22 -2.51 -3.26
C ILE A 104 19.41 -3.03 -2.45
N ALA A 105 19.49 -2.68 -1.16
CA ALA A 105 20.49 -3.24 -0.25
C ALA A 105 20.36 -4.76 -0.15
N ASP A 106 21.46 -5.43 0.20
CA ASP A 106 21.47 -6.87 0.33
C ASP A 106 20.41 -7.36 1.33
N PRO A 107 19.55 -8.31 0.93
CA PRO A 107 18.53 -8.86 1.81
C PRO A 107 19.12 -9.48 3.07
N GLN A 108 18.43 -9.27 4.17
CA GLN A 108 18.73 -9.88 5.47
C GLN A 108 17.43 -10.48 6.03
N PRO A 109 17.49 -11.45 6.94
CA PRO A 109 16.31 -11.92 7.66
C PRO A 109 15.59 -10.76 8.34
N PHE A 110 14.27 -10.86 8.44
CA PHE A 110 13.41 -9.82 9.00
C PHE A 110 13.43 -8.49 8.21
N THR A 111 13.67 -8.59 6.90
CA THR A 111 13.53 -7.45 5.98
C THR A 111 12.53 -7.76 4.87
N PHE A 112 12.06 -6.73 4.17
CA PHE A 112 11.22 -6.87 2.99
C PHE A 112 11.53 -5.79 1.96
N LEU A 113 11.16 -6.04 0.70
CA LEU A 113 11.38 -5.07 -0.36
C LEU A 113 10.42 -3.89 -0.24
N PRO A 114 10.93 -2.64 -0.38
CA PRO A 114 10.07 -1.48 -0.54
C PRO A 114 9.30 -1.57 -1.85
N GLY A 115 8.20 -0.84 -1.93
CA GLY A 115 7.38 -0.81 -3.12
C GLY A 115 8.07 -0.13 -4.29
N ARG A 116 7.88 -0.69 -5.47
CA ARG A 116 8.37 -0.16 -6.73
C ARG A 116 7.35 -0.43 -7.83
N ASP A 117 7.17 0.55 -8.70
CA ASP A 117 6.50 0.35 -9.98
C ASP A 117 7.54 -0.02 -11.03
N PHE A 118 7.39 -1.16 -11.64
CA PHE A 118 8.21 -1.63 -12.73
C PHE A 118 7.35 -1.83 -13.97
N GLU A 119 7.44 -0.88 -14.91
CA GLU A 119 6.69 -0.90 -16.17
C GLU A 119 5.16 -1.11 -16.01
N GLY A 120 4.57 -0.52 -14.95
CA GLY A 120 3.15 -0.65 -14.65
C GLY A 120 2.77 -1.86 -13.80
N TYR A 121 3.75 -2.64 -13.36
CA TYR A 121 3.56 -3.76 -12.44
C TYR A 121 4.14 -3.41 -11.06
N PRO A 122 3.32 -3.41 -9.99
CA PRO A 122 3.82 -3.14 -8.66
C PRO A 122 4.59 -4.36 -8.12
N HIS A 123 5.72 -4.08 -7.47
CA HIS A 123 6.54 -5.07 -6.76
C HIS A 123 6.84 -4.57 -5.35
N GLY A 124 7.20 -5.50 -4.45
CA GLY A 124 7.49 -5.19 -3.05
C GLY A 124 6.21 -4.85 -2.29
N MET A 125 6.11 -3.65 -1.76
CA MET A 125 4.94 -3.22 -1.00
C MET A 125 4.02 -2.31 -1.79
N TYR A 126 2.73 -2.63 -1.82
CA TYR A 126 1.72 -1.78 -2.45
C TYR A 126 0.32 -2.04 -1.88
N ILE A 127 -0.58 -1.09 -2.09
CA ILE A 127 -2.01 -1.23 -1.76
C ILE A 127 -2.82 -1.15 -3.05
N LEU A 128 -3.67 -2.14 -3.26
CA LEU A 128 -4.70 -2.12 -4.30
C LEU A 128 -5.99 -1.55 -3.72
N ASN A 129 -6.57 -0.57 -4.40
CA ASN A 129 -7.96 -0.17 -4.19
C ASN A 129 -8.82 -0.92 -5.20
N ILE A 130 -9.77 -1.69 -4.71
CA ILE A 130 -10.62 -2.58 -5.51
C ILE A 130 -12.06 -2.16 -5.33
N GLU A 131 -12.79 -2.04 -6.43
CA GLU A 131 -14.23 -1.75 -6.45
C GLU A 131 -14.90 -2.66 -7.48
N GLU A 132 -15.94 -3.36 -7.04
CA GLU A 132 -16.68 -4.31 -7.89
C GLU A 132 -15.76 -5.28 -8.66
N ASP A 133 -14.84 -5.95 -7.92
CA ASP A 133 -13.87 -6.93 -8.44
C ASP A 133 -12.78 -6.35 -9.37
N LYS A 134 -12.67 -5.03 -9.49
CA LYS A 134 -11.69 -4.37 -10.37
C LYS A 134 -10.72 -3.49 -9.61
N VAL A 135 -9.45 -3.56 -9.96
CA VAL A 135 -8.44 -2.66 -9.43
C VAL A 135 -8.64 -1.25 -10.00
N LEU A 136 -8.99 -0.30 -9.15
CA LEU A 136 -9.14 1.11 -9.52
C LEU A 136 -7.84 1.89 -9.46
N SER A 137 -7.03 1.60 -8.45
CA SER A 137 -5.75 2.29 -8.27
C SER A 137 -4.77 1.43 -7.48
N ILE A 138 -3.49 1.73 -7.68
CA ILE A 138 -2.37 1.09 -7.01
C ILE A 138 -1.59 2.20 -6.29
N GLN A 139 -1.37 2.02 -4.99
CA GLN A 139 -0.51 2.88 -4.19
C GLN A 139 0.76 2.12 -3.83
N VAL A 140 1.86 2.49 -4.43
CA VAL A 140 3.19 1.98 -4.08
C VAL A 140 3.64 2.58 -2.74
N LEU A 141 4.25 1.77 -1.87
CA LEU A 141 4.70 2.14 -0.54
C LEU A 141 6.23 2.23 -0.52
N ASP A 142 6.77 3.42 -0.25
CA ASP A 142 8.21 3.71 -0.37
C ASP A 142 9.07 2.99 0.68
N SER A 143 8.52 2.79 1.88
CA SER A 143 9.21 2.16 3.01
C SER A 143 8.23 1.80 4.12
N GLY A 144 8.70 1.06 5.12
CA GLY A 144 7.88 0.74 6.27
C GLY A 144 8.53 -0.19 7.26
N SER A 145 7.76 -0.50 8.30
CA SER A 145 8.05 -1.55 9.25
C SER A 145 6.79 -2.37 9.53
N MET A 146 7.00 -3.60 9.92
CA MET A 146 5.98 -4.55 10.32
C MET A 146 6.43 -5.24 11.60
N VAL A 147 5.51 -5.44 12.53
CA VAL A 147 5.69 -6.27 13.72
C VAL A 147 4.71 -7.43 13.62
N TYR A 148 5.22 -8.65 13.67
CA TYR A 148 4.40 -9.86 13.76
C TYR A 148 4.57 -10.50 15.14
N ARG A 149 3.49 -10.60 15.91
CA ARG A 149 3.46 -11.25 17.24
C ARG A 149 2.06 -11.74 17.56
N ASN A 150 1.96 -12.94 18.13
CA ASN A 150 0.70 -13.52 18.64
C ASN A 150 -0.44 -13.41 17.61
N ASP A 151 -0.23 -13.91 16.40
CA ASP A 151 -1.18 -13.82 15.29
C ASP A 151 -1.66 -12.40 14.97
N SER A 152 -0.82 -11.41 15.22
CA SER A 152 -1.12 -10.02 14.92
C SER A 152 0.00 -9.37 14.11
N LEU A 153 -0.38 -8.67 13.07
CA LEU A 153 0.49 -7.84 12.24
C LEU A 153 0.18 -6.37 12.49
N ALA A 154 1.19 -5.60 12.83
CA ALA A 154 1.07 -4.14 12.93
C ALA A 154 2.05 -3.48 11.97
N PHE A 155 1.57 -2.51 11.20
CA PHE A 155 2.33 -1.86 10.14
C PHE A 155 2.45 -0.36 10.39
N THR A 156 3.64 0.17 10.12
CA THR A 156 3.87 1.60 9.92
C THR A 156 4.48 1.77 8.53
N LEU A 157 3.70 2.27 7.59
CA LEU A 157 4.03 2.33 6.17
C LEU A 157 4.13 3.78 5.71
N TYR A 158 4.97 4.03 4.72
CA TYR A 158 5.20 5.36 4.19
C TYR A 158 5.05 5.37 2.67
N PHE A 159 4.42 6.40 2.17
CA PHE A 159 4.28 6.65 0.73
C PHE A 159 4.27 8.16 0.45
N ARG A 160 4.37 8.53 -0.82
CA ARG A 160 4.22 9.92 -1.26
C ARG A 160 2.83 10.12 -1.84
N ASN A 161 2.20 11.20 -1.42
CA ASN A 161 0.95 11.63 -2.04
C ASN A 161 1.22 12.28 -3.41
N THR A 162 0.16 12.64 -4.13
CA THR A 162 0.23 13.30 -5.44
C THR A 162 0.99 14.63 -5.45
N TYR A 163 1.19 15.24 -4.27
CA TYR A 163 1.98 16.47 -4.09
C TYR A 163 3.42 16.19 -3.68
N GLY A 164 3.86 14.94 -3.66
CA GLY A 164 5.20 14.53 -3.24
C GLY A 164 5.44 14.53 -1.73
N SER A 165 4.45 14.88 -0.90
CA SER A 165 4.57 14.88 0.54
C SER A 165 4.56 13.44 1.08
N ARG A 166 5.45 13.16 2.06
CA ARG A 166 5.46 11.86 2.75
C ARG A 166 4.24 11.73 3.64
N VAL A 167 3.54 10.62 3.52
CA VAL A 167 2.38 10.23 4.33
C VAL A 167 2.75 9.02 5.16
N THR A 168 2.36 9.02 6.44
CA THR A 168 2.45 7.85 7.31
C THR A 168 1.10 7.17 7.36
N TYR A 169 1.10 5.86 7.17
CA TYR A 169 -0.08 5.02 7.26
C TYR A 169 0.16 3.90 8.27
N ASN A 170 -0.66 3.88 9.33
CA ASN A 170 -0.63 2.85 10.35
C ASN A 170 -1.85 1.96 10.18
N CYS A 171 -1.62 0.64 10.11
CA CYS A 171 -2.69 -0.33 10.03
C CYS A 171 -2.30 -1.62 10.75
N TYR A 172 -3.28 -2.49 10.96
CA TYR A 172 -3.07 -3.77 11.63
C TYR A 172 -4.01 -4.85 11.12
N PHE A 173 -3.60 -6.09 11.37
CA PHE A 173 -4.40 -7.30 11.20
C PHE A 173 -4.28 -8.12 12.48
N THR A 174 -5.36 -8.79 12.89
CA THR A 174 -5.36 -9.75 14.01
C THR A 174 -6.13 -10.99 13.58
N GLY A 175 -5.48 -12.11 13.62
CA GLY A 175 -6.01 -13.42 13.25
C GLY A 175 -4.91 -14.32 12.70
N PRO A 176 -5.21 -15.58 12.45
CA PRO A 176 -4.25 -16.52 11.88
C PRO A 176 -3.92 -16.13 10.44
N LEU A 177 -2.65 -16.30 10.06
CA LEU A 177 -2.23 -16.27 8.67
C LEU A 177 -2.73 -17.54 7.98
N LEU A 178 -3.50 -17.36 6.93
CA LEU A 178 -4.02 -18.47 6.13
C LEU A 178 -2.99 -18.85 5.06
N PRO A 179 -2.72 -20.14 4.85
CA PRO A 179 -1.78 -20.52 3.81
C PRO A 179 -2.37 -20.21 2.42
N TRP A 180 -1.57 -19.58 1.58
CA TRP A 180 -1.86 -19.47 0.16
C TRP A 180 -1.50 -20.79 -0.50
N LEU A 181 -2.40 -21.77 -0.45
CA LEU A 181 -2.15 -23.08 -1.07
C LEU A 181 -1.99 -22.93 -2.57
N LYS A 182 -0.81 -23.27 -3.11
CA LYS A 182 -0.68 -23.56 -4.55
C LYS A 182 -1.43 -24.86 -4.82
N GLN A 183 -2.34 -24.82 -5.78
CA GLN A 183 -2.81 -26.05 -6.42
C GLN A 183 -1.75 -26.60 -7.34
#